data_c3d85ad3722f428b0b087b1b2a3e4559
#
_entry.id   c3d85ad3722f428b0b087b1b2a3e4559
#
_cell.length_a   1.000
_cell.length_b   1.000
_cell.length_c   1.000
_cell.angle_alpha   90.00
_cell.angle_beta   90.00
_cell.angle_gamma   90.00
#
_symmetry.space_group_name_H-M   'P 1'
#
loop_
_entity.id
_entity.type
_entity.pdbx_description
1 polymer ?
#
loop_
_entity_poly.entity_id
_entity_poly.type
_entity_poly.pdbx_seq_one_letter_code
_entity_poly.pdbx_strand_id
1 'polypeptide(L)'
;MGYYICDTCSDASKAVQNIEQLLAVNGTLPVQCEVLERPNVKAIIGARFSEDSLVVARLLSLYMVPQISTTSSAQTLSDRIRYPAFLRTIPSDVHQTKAVANFMKHFQWDWVGVVYGDDDYGKNALQSFLADSEGADICHAFKEVLPHNLAHNEIDKRIQEVAETIRLSEAKVVLLILKEELVSKLFKEMIRQNISRTWIASDAWSMSRNISRMEGINQVGDIFGFTFITGPNLGFKEFLQQLTLAPGSVNLFLEEYQQLGKDTGFLTEAVDISITYGEKLAVWSIAHALKVLLNCNETDCPGERDFPPWKTYQIASLVKMVPGL
;
A
#
# COMPACT_ATOMS: atom_id res chain seq x y z
N MET A 1 -24.30 -0.98 -9.13
CA MET A 1 -23.31 -0.33 -8.24
C MET A 1 -22.52 0.65 -9.09
N GLY A 2 -22.50 1.93 -8.72
CA GLY A 2 -21.68 2.95 -9.38
C GLY A 2 -20.35 3.12 -8.64
N TYR A 3 -19.37 3.78 -9.26
CA TYR A 3 -18.09 4.09 -8.67
C TYR A 3 -17.56 5.43 -9.20
N TYR A 4 -16.68 6.04 -8.40
CA TYR A 4 -15.86 7.19 -8.77
C TYR A 4 -14.40 6.82 -8.57
N ILE A 5 -13.53 7.28 -9.46
CA ILE A 5 -12.07 7.11 -9.36
C ILE A 5 -11.45 8.49 -9.27
N CYS A 6 -10.58 8.69 -8.28
CA CYS A 6 -9.83 9.92 -8.08
C CYS A 6 -8.35 9.58 -7.92
N ASP A 7 -7.49 10.30 -8.63
CA ASP A 7 -6.04 10.19 -8.46
C ASP A 7 -5.59 11.09 -7.31
N THR A 8 -4.86 10.52 -6.36
CA THR A 8 -4.28 11.24 -5.21
C THR A 8 -2.87 11.75 -5.50
N CYS A 9 -2.27 11.38 -6.62
CA CYS A 9 -0.87 11.70 -6.97
C CYS A 9 0.13 11.31 -5.86
N SER A 10 -0.20 10.33 -5.02
CA SER A 10 0.56 9.94 -3.83
C SER A 10 0.84 11.12 -2.89
N ASP A 11 -0.12 12.03 -2.77
CA ASP A 11 -0.08 13.22 -1.92
C ASP A 11 -1.27 13.22 -0.95
N ALA A 12 -0.97 13.32 0.34
CA ALA A 12 -1.95 13.25 1.41
C ALA A 12 -2.97 14.41 1.34
N SER A 13 -2.54 15.61 0.96
CA SER A 13 -3.43 16.77 0.84
C SER A 13 -4.40 16.59 -0.33
N LYS A 14 -3.90 16.04 -1.44
CA LYS A 14 -4.73 15.71 -2.61
C LYS A 14 -5.72 14.60 -2.28
N ALA A 15 -5.30 13.59 -1.52
CA ALA A 15 -6.19 12.54 -1.03
C ALA A 15 -7.35 13.13 -0.20
N VAL A 16 -7.06 14.03 0.73
CA VAL A 16 -8.08 14.74 1.53
C VAL A 16 -9.02 15.54 0.64
N GLN A 17 -8.50 16.32 -0.31
CA GLN A 17 -9.32 17.10 -1.25
C GLN A 17 -10.29 16.21 -2.04
N ASN A 18 -9.81 15.05 -2.52
CA ASN A 18 -10.66 14.08 -3.21
C ASN A 18 -11.78 13.55 -2.30
N ILE A 19 -11.46 13.25 -1.04
CA ILE A 19 -12.45 12.78 -0.07
C ILE A 19 -13.49 13.88 0.24
N GLU A 20 -13.07 15.12 0.39
CA GLU A 20 -13.99 16.26 0.56
C GLU A 20 -15.01 16.34 -0.58
N GLN A 21 -14.55 16.20 -1.82
CA GLN A 21 -15.42 16.19 -3.00
C GLN A 21 -16.39 15.00 -3.01
N LEU A 22 -15.91 13.82 -2.64
CA LEU A 22 -16.72 12.59 -2.60
C LEU A 22 -17.76 12.59 -1.48
N LEU A 23 -17.47 13.25 -0.36
CA LEU A 23 -18.37 13.35 0.79
C LEU A 23 -19.28 14.58 0.71
N ALA A 24 -19.01 15.53 -0.18
CA ALA A 24 -19.80 16.73 -0.31
C ALA A 24 -21.25 16.41 -0.72
N VAL A 25 -22.19 17.03 -0.03
CA VAL A 25 -23.62 17.01 -0.37
C VAL A 25 -23.99 18.42 -0.77
N ASN A 26 -24.59 18.58 -1.96
CA ASN A 26 -24.92 19.90 -2.52
C ASN A 26 -23.72 20.88 -2.58
N GLY A 27 -22.48 20.34 -2.80
CA GLY A 27 -21.25 21.11 -2.92
C GLY A 27 -20.63 21.55 -1.60
N THR A 28 -21.15 21.12 -0.45
CA THR A 28 -20.60 21.41 0.87
C THR A 28 -20.43 20.14 1.71
N LEU A 29 -19.42 20.14 2.58
CA LEU A 29 -19.30 19.09 3.59
C LEU A 29 -20.42 19.27 4.64
N PRO A 30 -21.08 18.19 5.07
CA PRO A 30 -22.05 18.25 6.15
C PRO A 30 -21.31 18.50 7.49
N VAL A 31 -21.22 19.76 7.90
CA VAL A 31 -20.44 20.20 9.08
C VAL A 31 -21.28 20.33 10.35
N GLN A 32 -22.59 20.13 10.26
CA GLN A 32 -23.50 20.33 11.41
C GLN A 32 -23.69 19.05 12.21
N CYS A 33 -23.80 19.18 13.55
CA CYS A 33 -24.05 18.05 14.45
C CYS A 33 -25.40 17.37 14.21
N GLU A 34 -26.33 18.03 13.57
CA GLU A 34 -27.65 17.52 13.16
C GLU A 34 -27.68 17.25 11.65
N VAL A 35 -26.88 16.31 11.18
CA VAL A 35 -26.80 16.01 9.75
C VAL A 35 -27.97 15.13 9.33
N LEU A 36 -28.94 15.70 8.69
CA LEU A 36 -30.03 15.00 8.00
C LEU A 36 -29.58 14.43 6.64
N GLU A 37 -28.58 15.04 6.02
CA GLU A 37 -28.06 14.62 4.71
C GLU A 37 -26.83 13.74 4.87
N ARG A 38 -26.85 12.57 4.23
CA ARG A 38 -25.77 11.57 4.28
C ARG A 38 -25.01 11.54 2.97
N PRO A 39 -23.67 11.37 3.01
CA PRO A 39 -22.92 11.16 1.78
C PRO A 39 -23.44 9.95 1.01
N ASN A 40 -23.54 10.08 -0.31
CA ASN A 40 -23.95 8.98 -1.18
C ASN A 40 -22.91 7.86 -1.24
N VAL A 41 -21.66 8.17 -0.93
CA VAL A 41 -20.54 7.21 -0.90
C VAL A 41 -20.74 6.23 0.27
N LYS A 42 -20.76 4.95 -0.04
CA LYS A 42 -21.00 3.87 0.94
C LYS A 42 -19.73 3.18 1.42
N ALA A 43 -18.64 3.26 0.65
CA ALA A 43 -17.32 2.75 0.98
C ALA A 43 -16.26 3.38 0.09
N ILE A 44 -15.01 3.39 0.55
CA ILE A 44 -13.85 3.89 -0.21
C ILE A 44 -12.78 2.80 -0.23
N ILE A 45 -12.19 2.56 -1.41
CA ILE A 45 -11.00 1.70 -1.59
C ILE A 45 -9.80 2.62 -1.78
N GLY A 46 -8.74 2.40 -0.99
CA GLY A 46 -7.52 3.20 -0.96
C GLY A 46 -7.29 3.78 0.45
N ALA A 47 -6.33 4.63 0.67
CA ALA A 47 -5.28 5.03 -0.26
C ALA A 47 -4.18 3.96 -0.34
N ARG A 48 -3.18 4.20 -1.22
CA ARG A 48 -2.09 3.24 -1.44
C ARG A 48 -1.08 3.25 -0.30
N PHE A 49 -0.63 4.43 0.11
CA PHE A 49 0.39 4.58 1.14
C PHE A 49 -0.22 4.78 2.52
N SER A 50 0.49 4.33 3.56
CA SER A 50 0.04 4.44 4.94
C SER A 50 -0.17 5.89 5.37
N GLU A 51 0.71 6.79 4.95
CA GLU A 51 0.65 8.24 5.18
C GLU A 51 -0.68 8.83 4.68
N ASP A 52 -1.02 8.56 3.41
CA ASP A 52 -2.29 9.02 2.81
C ASP A 52 -3.49 8.38 3.51
N SER A 53 -3.40 7.08 3.82
CA SER A 53 -4.48 6.35 4.49
C SER A 53 -4.78 6.84 5.88
N LEU A 54 -3.77 7.29 6.65
CA LEU A 54 -3.94 7.82 7.99
C LEU A 54 -4.78 9.10 8.00
N VAL A 55 -4.51 10.03 7.09
CA VAL A 55 -5.28 11.30 7.01
C VAL A 55 -6.69 11.06 6.48
N VAL A 56 -6.83 10.21 5.46
CA VAL A 56 -8.13 9.82 4.90
C VAL A 56 -8.98 9.10 5.94
N ALA A 57 -8.41 8.14 6.68
CA ALA A 57 -9.12 7.38 7.71
C ALA A 57 -9.66 8.27 8.83
N ARG A 58 -8.93 9.31 9.22
CA ARG A 58 -9.41 10.28 10.22
C ARG A 58 -10.65 11.03 9.74
N LEU A 59 -10.63 11.50 8.51
CA LEU A 59 -11.76 12.21 7.93
C LEU A 59 -12.97 11.29 7.76
N LEU A 60 -12.76 10.10 7.22
CA LEU A 60 -13.83 9.12 7.01
C LEU A 60 -14.43 8.60 8.32
N SER A 61 -13.66 8.58 9.41
CA SER A 61 -14.14 8.20 10.74
C SER A 61 -15.23 9.14 11.27
N LEU A 62 -15.24 10.42 10.87
CA LEU A 62 -16.28 11.39 11.25
C LEU A 62 -17.64 10.98 10.68
N TYR A 63 -17.66 10.36 9.53
CA TYR A 63 -18.89 9.95 8.82
C TYR A 63 -19.12 8.45 8.90
N MET A 64 -18.23 7.72 9.57
CA MET A 64 -18.23 6.24 9.64
C MET A 64 -18.33 5.60 8.24
N VAL A 65 -17.69 6.19 7.24
CA VAL A 65 -17.54 5.62 5.91
C VAL A 65 -16.40 4.63 5.93
N PRO A 66 -16.62 3.35 5.57
CA PRO A 66 -15.55 2.36 5.57
C PRO A 66 -14.50 2.68 4.51
N GLN A 67 -13.25 2.67 4.95
CA GLN A 67 -12.06 2.71 4.09
C GLN A 67 -11.44 1.32 4.05
N ILE A 68 -11.21 0.78 2.87
CA ILE A 68 -10.52 -0.49 2.67
C ILE A 68 -9.23 -0.23 1.91
N SER A 69 -8.08 -0.28 2.58
CA SER A 69 -6.79 -0.16 1.92
C SER A 69 -6.26 -1.54 1.50
N THR A 70 -5.61 -1.58 0.36
CA THR A 70 -5.05 -2.80 -0.23
C THR A 70 -3.54 -2.91 -0.03
N THR A 71 -2.90 -1.84 0.45
CA THR A 71 -1.43 -1.76 0.56
C THR A 71 -0.93 -1.01 1.79
N SER A 72 -1.80 -0.37 2.58
CA SER A 72 -1.38 0.38 3.78
C SER A 72 -1.23 -0.55 4.99
N SER A 73 0.00 -0.84 5.35
CA SER A 73 0.37 -1.86 6.34
C SER A 73 0.71 -1.30 7.73
N ALA A 74 0.87 0.04 7.89
CA ALA A 74 1.28 0.66 9.14
C ALA A 74 0.44 0.19 10.35
N GLN A 75 1.13 -0.15 11.44
CA GLN A 75 0.51 -0.64 12.67
C GLN A 75 -0.48 0.36 13.26
N THR A 76 -0.19 1.65 13.17
CA THR A 76 -1.04 2.74 13.66
C THR A 76 -2.49 2.63 13.15
N LEU A 77 -2.69 2.18 11.90
CA LEU A 77 -4.01 1.97 11.31
C LEU A 77 -4.81 0.81 11.96
N SER A 78 -4.20 0.01 12.82
CA SER A 78 -4.88 -1.05 13.60
C SER A 78 -5.58 -0.52 14.85
N ASP A 79 -5.37 0.75 15.22
CA ASP A 79 -6.02 1.39 16.36
C ASP A 79 -7.50 1.68 16.03
N ARG A 80 -8.38 0.82 16.55
CA ARG A 80 -9.83 0.89 16.32
C ARG A 80 -10.51 2.08 16.99
N ILE A 81 -9.86 2.73 17.96
CA ILE A 81 -10.38 3.94 18.59
C ILE A 81 -10.14 5.14 17.67
N ARG A 82 -8.93 5.23 17.09
CA ARG A 82 -8.56 6.33 16.19
C ARG A 82 -9.11 6.17 14.78
N TYR A 83 -9.20 4.93 14.30
CA TYR A 83 -9.57 4.57 12.92
C TYR A 83 -10.70 3.52 12.92
N PRO A 84 -11.87 3.84 13.48
CA PRO A 84 -12.94 2.86 13.69
C PRO A 84 -13.49 2.27 12.39
N ALA A 85 -13.42 3.00 11.29
CA ALA A 85 -13.95 2.59 9.97
C ALA A 85 -12.87 2.09 8.99
N PHE A 86 -11.62 1.91 9.44
CA PHE A 86 -10.54 1.42 8.58
C PHE A 86 -10.49 -0.10 8.52
N LEU A 87 -10.35 -0.62 7.30
CA LEU A 87 -10.15 -2.04 6.98
C LEU A 87 -8.97 -2.16 6.00
N ARG A 88 -8.37 -3.34 5.90
CA ARG A 88 -7.33 -3.62 4.91
C ARG A 88 -7.35 -5.08 4.47
N THR A 89 -6.87 -5.32 3.25
CA THR A 89 -6.78 -6.67 2.65
C THR A 89 -5.40 -7.29 2.82
N ILE A 90 -4.47 -6.60 3.47
CA ILE A 90 -3.13 -7.07 3.81
C ILE A 90 -2.92 -7.08 5.33
N PRO A 91 -2.00 -7.87 5.87
CA PRO A 91 -1.66 -7.83 7.29
C PRO A 91 -0.94 -6.53 7.68
N SER A 92 -0.82 -6.29 8.99
CA SER A 92 -0.01 -5.21 9.55
C SER A 92 1.48 -5.51 9.44
N ASP A 93 2.31 -4.44 9.35
CA ASP A 93 3.78 -4.52 9.40
C ASP A 93 4.32 -5.33 10.58
N VAL A 94 3.61 -5.39 11.69
CA VAL A 94 3.97 -6.23 12.86
C VAL A 94 4.21 -7.68 12.48
N HIS A 95 3.45 -8.22 11.53
CA HIS A 95 3.62 -9.60 11.08
C HIS A 95 4.86 -9.75 10.21
N GLN A 96 5.14 -8.76 9.37
CA GLN A 96 6.32 -8.75 8.51
C GLN A 96 7.60 -8.58 9.32
N THR A 97 7.65 -7.60 10.22
CA THR A 97 8.84 -7.31 11.03
C THR A 97 9.21 -8.49 11.93
N LYS A 98 8.20 -9.16 12.49
CA LYS A 98 8.40 -10.40 13.25
C LYS A 98 8.94 -11.53 12.39
N ALA A 99 8.45 -11.68 11.17
CA ALA A 99 8.97 -12.68 10.23
C ALA A 99 10.42 -12.38 9.84
N VAL A 100 10.74 -11.10 9.57
CA VAL A 100 12.11 -10.64 9.28
C VAL A 100 13.06 -10.93 10.45
N ALA A 101 12.68 -10.57 11.68
CA ALA A 101 13.51 -10.82 12.85
C ALA A 101 13.75 -12.34 13.08
N ASN A 102 12.71 -13.16 12.93
CA ASN A 102 12.85 -14.62 13.01
C ASN A 102 13.74 -15.19 11.91
N PHE A 103 13.66 -14.65 10.70
CA PHE A 103 14.51 -15.04 9.57
C PHE A 103 15.97 -14.71 9.84
N MET A 104 16.25 -13.49 10.30
CA MET A 104 17.60 -13.08 10.68
C MET A 104 18.17 -13.95 11.81
N LYS A 105 17.38 -14.24 12.84
CA LYS A 105 17.75 -15.14 13.93
C LYS A 105 18.07 -16.54 13.42
N HIS A 106 17.29 -17.08 12.49
CA HIS A 106 17.51 -18.41 11.91
C HIS A 106 18.88 -18.51 11.21
N PHE A 107 19.30 -17.45 10.50
CA PHE A 107 20.59 -17.39 9.83
C PHE A 107 21.73 -16.84 10.71
N GLN A 108 21.46 -16.60 12.00
CA GLN A 108 22.43 -16.04 12.96
C GLN A 108 22.99 -14.69 12.52
N TRP A 109 22.14 -13.87 11.91
CA TRP A 109 22.45 -12.49 11.55
C TRP A 109 22.06 -11.57 12.71
N ASP A 110 23.00 -11.39 13.62
CA ASP A 110 22.83 -10.66 14.87
C ASP A 110 23.36 -9.23 14.84
N TRP A 111 24.04 -8.83 13.74
CA TRP A 111 24.59 -7.49 13.54
C TRP A 111 24.16 -6.93 12.18
N VAL A 112 23.11 -6.10 12.18
CA VAL A 112 22.42 -5.68 10.96
C VAL A 112 22.31 -4.16 10.83
N GLY A 113 22.32 -3.64 9.61
CA GLY A 113 21.97 -2.27 9.29
C GLY A 113 20.49 -2.13 8.97
N VAL A 114 19.92 -0.97 9.23
CA VAL A 114 18.53 -0.63 8.83
C VAL A 114 18.51 0.69 8.10
N VAL A 115 17.88 0.74 6.94
CA VAL A 115 17.58 1.97 6.22
C VAL A 115 16.07 2.06 6.03
N TYR A 116 15.48 3.20 6.38
CA TYR A 116 14.04 3.39 6.36
C TYR A 116 13.63 4.76 5.82
N GLY A 117 12.38 4.87 5.35
CA GLY A 117 11.81 6.15 4.92
C GLY A 117 11.34 6.98 6.10
N ASP A 118 11.34 8.30 5.95
CA ASP A 118 10.84 9.23 6.98
C ASP A 118 9.31 9.37 7.00
N ASP A 119 8.61 8.58 6.18
CA ASP A 119 7.15 8.47 6.15
C ASP A 119 6.60 7.58 7.27
N ASP A 120 5.28 7.58 7.42
CA ASP A 120 4.60 6.79 8.45
C ASP A 120 4.82 5.28 8.28
N TYR A 121 4.94 4.79 7.03
CA TYR A 121 5.28 3.40 6.77
C TYR A 121 6.65 3.05 7.34
N GLY A 122 7.70 3.78 6.93
CA GLY A 122 9.07 3.52 7.35
C GLY A 122 9.26 3.61 8.87
N LYS A 123 8.69 4.65 9.50
CA LYS A 123 8.79 4.84 10.96
C LYS A 123 8.07 3.77 11.76
N ASN A 124 6.84 3.41 11.37
CA ASN A 124 6.06 2.38 12.06
C ASN A 124 6.73 1.00 11.93
N ALA A 125 7.16 0.64 10.74
CA ALA A 125 7.81 -0.64 10.50
C ALA A 125 9.18 -0.72 11.21
N LEU A 126 9.97 0.37 11.22
CA LEU A 126 11.18 0.43 12.03
C LEU A 126 10.89 0.18 13.51
N GLN A 127 9.91 0.89 14.09
CA GLN A 127 9.57 0.74 15.50
C GLN A 127 9.16 -0.71 15.83
N SER A 128 8.35 -1.34 14.98
CA SER A 128 7.95 -2.73 15.13
C SER A 128 9.16 -3.67 15.03
N PHE A 129 10.04 -3.45 14.04
CA PHE A 129 11.26 -4.27 13.88
C PHE A 129 12.21 -4.15 15.07
N LEU A 130 12.39 -2.95 15.63
CA LEU A 130 13.24 -2.76 16.81
C LEU A 130 12.72 -3.56 18.01
N ALA A 131 11.41 -3.58 18.24
CA ALA A 131 10.82 -4.37 19.31
C ALA A 131 10.97 -5.90 19.06
N ASP A 132 10.79 -6.35 17.82
CA ASP A 132 10.95 -7.76 17.45
C ASP A 132 12.43 -8.21 17.52
N SER A 133 13.36 -7.31 17.17
CA SER A 133 14.82 -7.60 17.17
C SER A 133 15.39 -7.76 18.58
N GLU A 134 14.86 -7.04 19.58
CA GLU A 134 15.23 -7.25 20.99
C GLU A 134 14.94 -8.70 21.43
N GLY A 135 13.75 -9.23 21.08
CA GLY A 135 13.36 -10.60 21.38
C GLY A 135 14.12 -11.67 20.56
N ALA A 136 14.84 -11.25 19.53
CA ALA A 136 15.61 -12.11 18.64
C ALA A 136 17.12 -12.02 18.86
N ASP A 137 17.59 -11.22 19.83
CA ASP A 137 19.01 -10.94 20.13
C ASP A 137 19.76 -10.32 18.92
N ILE A 138 19.09 -9.45 18.17
CA ILE A 138 19.65 -8.76 17.00
C ILE A 138 20.06 -7.35 17.39
N CYS A 139 21.31 -7.00 17.17
CA CYS A 139 21.87 -5.66 17.37
C CYS A 139 21.91 -4.86 16.05
N HIS A 140 21.88 -3.55 16.16
CA HIS A 140 21.85 -2.66 15.01
C HIS A 140 23.16 -1.90 14.86
N ALA A 141 23.86 -2.15 13.75
CA ALA A 141 25.11 -1.46 13.39
C ALA A 141 24.84 0.04 13.10
N PHE A 142 23.76 0.30 12.40
CA PHE A 142 23.29 1.65 12.09
C PHE A 142 21.78 1.65 11.81
N LYS A 143 21.17 2.84 11.92
CA LYS A 143 19.78 3.14 11.53
C LYS A 143 19.81 4.45 10.76
N GLU A 144 19.60 4.36 9.45
CA GLU A 144 19.67 5.49 8.54
C GLU A 144 18.30 5.82 7.96
N VAL A 145 17.98 7.10 7.87
CA VAL A 145 16.70 7.57 7.33
C VAL A 145 16.90 8.24 5.98
N LEU A 146 16.01 7.95 5.02
CA LEU A 146 15.92 8.65 3.75
C LEU A 146 14.63 9.46 3.66
N PRO A 147 14.68 10.70 3.11
CA PRO A 147 13.48 11.45 2.79
C PRO A 147 12.58 10.64 1.86
N HIS A 148 11.30 10.52 2.19
CA HIS A 148 10.34 9.73 1.40
C HIS A 148 9.98 10.37 0.06
N ASN A 149 10.19 11.69 -0.07
CA ASN A 149 9.90 12.44 -1.28
C ASN A 149 11.14 12.54 -2.17
N LEU A 150 11.06 11.96 -3.37
CA LEU A 150 12.14 12.02 -4.37
C LEU A 150 12.45 13.42 -4.88
N ALA A 151 11.52 14.36 -4.77
CA ALA A 151 11.73 15.75 -5.13
C ALA A 151 12.44 16.56 -4.03
N HIS A 152 12.79 15.94 -2.91
CA HIS A 152 13.56 16.61 -1.86
C HIS A 152 14.93 17.04 -2.40
N ASN A 153 15.28 18.30 -2.22
CA ASN A 153 16.48 18.92 -2.80
C ASN A 153 17.81 18.26 -2.36
N GLU A 154 17.83 17.61 -1.20
CA GLU A 154 19.02 16.94 -0.66
C GLU A 154 19.02 15.42 -0.83
N ILE A 155 18.03 14.85 -1.56
CA ILE A 155 17.86 13.40 -1.65
C ILE A 155 19.12 12.68 -2.14
N ASP A 156 19.76 13.19 -3.18
CA ASP A 156 20.93 12.54 -3.78
C ASP A 156 22.16 12.62 -2.84
N LYS A 157 22.33 13.73 -2.12
CA LYS A 157 23.36 13.88 -1.08
C LYS A 157 23.10 12.88 0.05
N ARG A 158 21.85 12.79 0.53
CA ARG A 158 21.49 11.88 1.62
C ARG A 158 21.69 10.41 1.24
N ILE A 159 21.37 10.02 0.00
CA ILE A 159 21.65 8.69 -0.53
C ILE A 159 23.15 8.38 -0.51
N GLN A 160 24.00 9.35 -0.88
CA GLN A 160 25.46 9.18 -0.84
C GLN A 160 25.97 9.01 0.61
N GLU A 161 25.45 9.78 1.56
CA GLU A 161 25.77 9.65 2.98
C GLU A 161 25.39 8.28 3.53
N VAL A 162 24.19 7.80 3.23
CA VAL A 162 23.71 6.47 3.60
C VAL A 162 24.57 5.37 2.96
N ALA A 163 24.92 5.53 1.68
CA ALA A 163 25.82 4.61 0.99
C ALA A 163 27.20 4.52 1.67
N GLU A 164 27.72 5.66 2.08
CA GLU A 164 29.01 5.72 2.80
C GLU A 164 28.91 5.05 4.19
N THR A 165 27.82 5.27 4.92
CA THR A 165 27.58 4.55 6.20
C THR A 165 27.55 3.04 5.98
N ILE A 166 26.84 2.56 4.94
CA ILE A 166 26.78 1.14 4.58
C ILE A 166 28.18 0.60 4.21
N ARG A 167 28.95 1.38 3.45
CA ARG A 167 30.31 1.01 3.02
C ARG A 167 31.27 0.84 4.18
N LEU A 168 31.22 1.76 5.15
CA LEU A 168 32.10 1.77 6.32
C LEU A 168 31.67 0.79 7.41
N SER A 169 30.40 0.35 7.41
CA SER A 169 29.87 -0.55 8.40
C SER A 169 30.36 -1.98 8.20
N GLU A 170 30.59 -2.68 9.30
CA GLU A 170 30.89 -4.13 9.33
C GLU A 170 29.64 -5.00 9.13
N ALA A 171 28.43 -4.41 9.19
CA ALA A 171 27.18 -5.13 8.96
C ALA A 171 27.11 -5.68 7.52
N LYS A 172 26.94 -6.99 7.41
CA LYS A 172 26.84 -7.69 6.12
C LYS A 172 25.40 -7.73 5.63
N VAL A 173 24.45 -7.57 6.54
CA VAL A 173 23.00 -7.64 6.27
C VAL A 173 22.37 -6.27 6.51
N VAL A 174 21.57 -5.80 5.55
CA VAL A 174 20.88 -4.51 5.64
C VAL A 174 19.39 -4.70 5.32
N LEU A 175 18.55 -4.30 6.26
CA LEU A 175 17.10 -4.23 6.06
C LEU A 175 16.74 -2.90 5.42
N LEU A 176 16.00 -2.94 4.31
CA LEU A 176 15.48 -1.76 3.61
C LEU A 176 13.96 -1.66 3.75
N ILE A 177 13.49 -0.73 4.58
CA ILE A 177 12.08 -0.39 4.76
C ILE A 177 11.82 0.90 3.97
N LEU A 178 11.76 0.78 2.66
CA LEU A 178 11.73 1.90 1.72
C LEU A 178 10.70 1.65 0.61
N LYS A 179 10.22 2.74 0.00
CA LYS A 179 9.48 2.66 -1.27
C LYS A 179 10.44 2.26 -2.40
N GLU A 180 9.92 1.61 -3.43
CA GLU A 180 10.66 1.09 -4.58
C GLU A 180 11.60 2.14 -5.21
N GLU A 181 11.10 3.35 -5.37
CA GLU A 181 11.83 4.44 -6.04
C GLU A 181 13.09 4.85 -5.27
N LEU A 182 13.02 4.84 -3.93
CA LEU A 182 14.18 5.11 -3.06
C LEU A 182 15.20 3.98 -3.12
N VAL A 183 14.72 2.72 -3.10
CA VAL A 183 15.59 1.56 -3.28
C VAL A 183 16.31 1.61 -4.62
N SER A 184 15.60 1.97 -5.69
CA SER A 184 16.18 2.12 -7.02
C SER A 184 17.32 3.14 -7.04
N LYS A 185 17.14 4.30 -6.40
CA LYS A 185 18.19 5.30 -6.28
C LYS A 185 19.37 4.81 -5.41
N LEU A 186 19.07 4.19 -4.29
CA LEU A 186 20.11 3.64 -3.39
C LEU A 186 20.93 2.56 -4.09
N PHE A 187 20.31 1.62 -4.79
CA PHE A 187 21.02 0.55 -5.49
C PHE A 187 21.86 1.07 -6.67
N LYS A 188 21.41 2.09 -7.39
CA LYS A 188 22.26 2.76 -8.38
C LYS A 188 23.54 3.29 -7.75
N GLU A 189 23.45 3.85 -6.55
CA GLU A 189 24.62 4.33 -5.83
C GLU A 189 25.51 3.19 -5.31
N MET A 190 24.91 2.08 -4.83
CA MET A 190 25.65 0.87 -4.45
C MET A 190 26.44 0.29 -5.62
N ILE A 191 25.81 0.19 -6.80
CA ILE A 191 26.46 -0.27 -8.03
C ILE A 191 27.61 0.66 -8.39
N ARG A 192 27.38 1.97 -8.38
CA ARG A 192 28.40 2.99 -8.69
C ARG A 192 29.64 2.89 -7.80
N GLN A 193 29.42 2.59 -6.50
CA GLN A 193 30.50 2.46 -5.51
C GLN A 193 31.02 1.04 -5.37
N ASN A 194 30.49 0.07 -6.12
CA ASN A 194 30.84 -1.37 -6.03
C ASN A 194 30.66 -1.92 -4.60
N ILE A 195 29.53 -1.59 -3.96
CA ILE A 195 29.18 -2.04 -2.60
C ILE A 195 28.23 -3.22 -2.71
N SER A 196 28.61 -4.35 -2.13
CA SER A 196 27.81 -5.57 -2.05
C SER A 196 27.47 -5.90 -0.61
N ARG A 197 26.20 -6.23 -0.35
CA ARG A 197 25.64 -6.67 0.95
C ARG A 197 24.58 -7.73 0.73
N THR A 198 24.15 -8.35 1.81
CA THR A 198 22.89 -9.10 1.83
C THR A 198 21.75 -8.15 2.21
N TRP A 199 20.75 -8.05 1.35
CA TRP A 199 19.64 -7.11 1.52
C TRP A 199 18.37 -7.84 1.91
N ILE A 200 17.66 -7.31 2.88
CA ILE A 200 16.33 -7.78 3.23
C ILE A 200 15.32 -6.76 2.71
N ALA A 201 14.50 -7.22 1.79
CA ALA A 201 13.45 -6.42 1.16
C ALA A 201 12.17 -6.46 1.98
N SER A 202 11.60 -5.30 2.26
CA SER A 202 10.23 -5.19 2.74
C SER A 202 9.23 -5.46 1.60
N ASP A 203 7.97 -5.68 1.95
CA ASP A 203 6.88 -5.92 1.02
C ASP A 203 6.74 -4.83 -0.05
N ALA A 204 7.07 -3.58 0.30
CA ALA A 204 6.94 -2.43 -0.59
C ALA A 204 7.75 -2.54 -1.90
N TRP A 205 8.81 -3.35 -1.93
CA TRP A 205 9.66 -3.49 -3.11
C TRP A 205 10.12 -4.93 -3.41
N SER A 206 9.83 -5.89 -2.53
CA SER A 206 10.28 -7.28 -2.68
C SER A 206 9.86 -7.92 -4.01
N MET A 207 8.72 -7.52 -4.56
CA MET A 207 8.19 -8.02 -5.84
C MET A 207 8.45 -7.08 -7.03
N SER A 208 9.26 -6.03 -6.82
CA SER A 208 9.52 -5.03 -7.85
C SER A 208 10.26 -5.61 -9.07
N ARG A 209 9.62 -5.52 -10.22
CA ARG A 209 10.24 -5.87 -11.51
C ARG A 209 11.28 -4.84 -11.94
N ASN A 210 11.09 -3.58 -11.57
CA ASN A 210 12.05 -2.52 -11.91
C ASN A 210 13.36 -2.74 -11.19
N ILE A 211 13.33 -3.13 -9.91
CA ILE A 211 14.53 -3.47 -9.14
C ILE A 211 15.18 -4.74 -9.70
N SER A 212 14.41 -5.81 -9.91
CA SER A 212 14.97 -7.10 -10.39
C SER A 212 15.55 -7.05 -11.80
N ARG A 213 15.12 -6.09 -12.62
CA ARG A 213 15.62 -5.87 -13.99
C ARG A 213 16.62 -4.71 -14.10
N MET A 214 17.00 -4.10 -12.98
CA MET A 214 17.95 -2.98 -12.99
C MET A 214 19.30 -3.43 -13.52
N GLU A 215 19.90 -2.63 -14.38
CA GLU A 215 21.25 -2.88 -14.89
C GLU A 215 22.25 -2.92 -13.73
N GLY A 216 23.05 -3.98 -13.65
CA GLY A 216 24.05 -4.17 -12.61
C GLY A 216 23.52 -4.67 -11.25
N ILE A 217 22.22 -5.01 -11.13
CA ILE A 217 21.62 -5.46 -9.85
C ILE A 217 22.34 -6.65 -9.21
N ASN A 218 22.92 -7.52 -10.02
CA ASN A 218 23.70 -8.66 -9.54
C ASN A 218 25.00 -8.26 -8.79
N GLN A 219 25.41 -7.00 -8.89
CA GLN A 219 26.61 -6.49 -8.21
C GLN A 219 26.32 -6.08 -6.76
N VAL A 220 25.07 -5.79 -6.41
CA VAL A 220 24.73 -5.34 -5.04
C VAL A 220 24.77 -6.48 -4.02
N GLY A 221 24.77 -7.74 -4.45
CA GLY A 221 24.74 -8.94 -3.61
C GLY A 221 23.37 -9.61 -3.56
N ASP A 222 23.15 -10.44 -2.54
CA ASP A 222 21.93 -11.23 -2.41
C ASP A 222 20.78 -10.41 -1.86
N ILE A 223 19.57 -10.65 -2.39
CA ILE A 223 18.33 -9.97 -1.97
C ILE A 223 17.32 -11.03 -1.53
N PHE A 224 16.89 -10.96 -0.27
CA PHE A 224 15.80 -11.78 0.28
C PHE A 224 14.58 -10.91 0.48
N GLY A 225 13.46 -11.28 -0.14
CA GLY A 225 12.21 -10.51 -0.11
C GLY A 225 11.15 -11.16 0.74
N PHE A 226 10.40 -10.33 1.47
CA PHE A 226 9.18 -10.72 2.14
C PHE A 226 7.99 -10.16 1.37
N THR A 227 6.95 -10.97 1.23
CA THR A 227 5.71 -10.54 0.59
C THR A 227 4.52 -11.20 1.28
N PHE A 228 3.36 -10.61 1.11
CA PHE A 228 2.13 -11.18 1.63
C PHE A 228 1.67 -12.36 0.77
N ILE A 229 0.96 -13.30 1.40
CA ILE A 229 0.32 -14.39 0.66
C ILE A 229 -0.76 -13.79 -0.25
N THR A 230 -0.69 -14.09 -1.52
CA THR A 230 -1.64 -13.64 -2.53
C THR A 230 -2.39 -14.84 -3.12
N GLY A 231 -3.56 -14.57 -3.68
CA GLY A 231 -4.36 -15.57 -4.39
C GLY A 231 -4.38 -15.34 -5.90
N PRO A 232 -4.91 -16.28 -6.67
CA PRO A 232 -4.99 -16.16 -8.11
C PRO A 232 -6.05 -15.15 -8.55
N ASN A 233 -5.71 -14.30 -9.51
CA ASN A 233 -6.63 -13.44 -10.24
C ASN A 233 -7.01 -14.10 -11.56
N LEU A 234 -7.81 -15.18 -11.49
CA LEU A 234 -8.24 -15.92 -12.67
C LEU A 234 -9.00 -15.00 -13.65
N GLY A 235 -8.64 -15.06 -14.93
CA GLY A 235 -9.25 -14.26 -16.00
C GLY A 235 -8.77 -12.80 -16.09
N PHE A 236 -7.98 -12.31 -15.14
CA PHE A 236 -7.56 -10.91 -15.15
C PHE A 236 -6.52 -10.60 -16.23
N LYS A 237 -5.59 -11.52 -16.47
CA LYS A 237 -4.60 -11.39 -17.54
C LYS A 237 -5.27 -11.39 -18.92
N GLU A 238 -6.21 -12.29 -19.13
CA GLU A 238 -7.01 -12.40 -20.35
C GLU A 238 -7.85 -11.14 -20.55
N PHE A 239 -8.45 -10.61 -19.48
CA PHE A 239 -9.15 -9.33 -19.52
C PHE A 239 -8.24 -8.19 -19.97
N LEU A 240 -7.03 -8.06 -19.41
CA LEU A 240 -6.08 -7.02 -19.81
C LEU A 240 -5.64 -7.14 -21.26
N GLN A 241 -5.44 -8.37 -21.75
CA GLN A 241 -5.08 -8.64 -23.16
C GLN A 241 -6.22 -8.28 -24.13
N GLN A 242 -7.47 -8.41 -23.69
CA GLN A 242 -8.65 -8.07 -24.46
C GLN A 242 -9.10 -6.62 -24.29
N LEU A 243 -8.41 -5.87 -23.42
CA LEU A 243 -8.76 -4.48 -23.13
C LEU A 243 -8.45 -3.61 -24.33
N THR A 244 -9.45 -3.41 -25.17
CA THR A 244 -9.41 -2.54 -26.33
C THR A 244 -10.39 -1.39 -26.14
N LEU A 245 -10.08 -0.23 -26.70
CA LEU A 245 -11.06 0.84 -26.82
C LEU A 245 -12.15 0.38 -27.78
N ALA A 246 -13.27 -0.07 -27.25
CA ALA A 246 -14.45 -0.25 -28.09
C ALA A 246 -14.92 1.14 -28.57
N PRO A 247 -15.31 1.30 -29.86
CA PRO A 247 -15.87 2.56 -30.33
C PRO A 247 -17.05 2.96 -29.46
N GLY A 248 -16.96 4.16 -28.80
CA GLY A 248 -17.98 4.66 -27.89
C GLY A 248 -17.85 4.24 -26.43
N SER A 249 -16.79 3.48 -26.03
CA SER A 249 -16.51 3.28 -24.61
C SER A 249 -15.77 4.50 -24.06
N VAL A 250 -16.31 5.11 -23.02
CA VAL A 250 -15.69 6.25 -22.33
C VAL A 250 -14.80 5.71 -21.21
N ASN A 251 -13.61 5.21 -21.55
CA ASN A 251 -12.57 4.91 -20.58
C ASN A 251 -11.45 5.95 -20.74
N LEU A 252 -11.61 7.10 -20.08
CA LEU A 252 -10.68 8.22 -20.17
C LEU A 252 -9.24 7.85 -19.82
N PHE A 253 -9.04 6.99 -18.83
CA PHE A 253 -7.71 6.53 -18.43
C PHE A 253 -7.04 5.69 -19.52
N LEU A 254 -7.80 4.84 -20.21
CA LEU A 254 -7.26 4.03 -21.30
C LEU A 254 -6.96 4.89 -22.53
N GLU A 255 -7.80 5.89 -22.82
CA GLU A 255 -7.59 6.86 -23.89
C GLU A 255 -6.30 7.67 -23.66
N GLU A 256 -6.14 8.22 -22.46
CA GLU A 256 -4.93 8.98 -22.06
C GLU A 256 -3.68 8.08 -22.13
N TYR A 257 -3.78 6.86 -21.65
CA TYR A 257 -2.68 5.89 -21.72
C TYR A 257 -2.25 5.57 -23.14
N GLN A 258 -3.20 5.42 -24.07
CA GLN A 258 -2.91 5.18 -25.49
C GLN A 258 -2.34 6.42 -26.17
N GLN A 259 -2.79 7.64 -25.81
CA GLN A 259 -2.22 8.90 -26.31
C GLN A 259 -0.75 9.05 -25.95
N LEU A 260 -0.29 8.44 -24.85
CA LEU A 260 1.12 8.36 -24.47
C LEU A 260 1.92 7.35 -25.32
N GLY A 261 1.32 6.77 -26.38
CA GLY A 261 1.97 5.84 -27.29
C GLY A 261 2.28 4.47 -26.69
N LYS A 262 1.61 4.12 -25.56
CA LYS A 262 1.79 2.84 -24.87
C LYS A 262 0.75 1.84 -25.35
N ASP A 263 1.22 0.66 -25.71
CA ASP A 263 0.35 -0.42 -26.13
C ASP A 263 -0.22 -1.15 -24.88
N THR A 264 -1.36 -1.84 -25.05
CA THR A 264 -2.01 -2.59 -23.97
C THR A 264 -1.21 -3.81 -23.52
N GLY A 265 -0.23 -4.28 -24.29
CA GLY A 265 0.72 -5.33 -23.90
C GLY A 265 1.54 -4.94 -22.70
N PHE A 266 1.88 -3.65 -22.57
CA PHE A 266 2.60 -3.12 -21.40
C PHE A 266 1.77 -3.29 -20.10
N LEU A 267 0.44 -3.16 -20.15
CA LEU A 267 -0.40 -3.33 -18.95
C LEU A 267 -0.28 -4.73 -18.35
N THR A 268 -0.17 -5.77 -19.19
CA THR A 268 0.01 -7.14 -18.72
C THR A 268 1.36 -7.39 -18.06
N GLU A 269 2.37 -6.60 -18.42
CA GLU A 269 3.69 -6.65 -17.81
C GLU A 269 3.82 -5.76 -16.57
N ALA A 270 3.15 -4.60 -16.55
CA ALA A 270 3.24 -3.61 -15.48
C ALA A 270 2.38 -3.97 -14.26
N VAL A 271 1.31 -4.75 -14.46
CA VAL A 271 0.39 -5.08 -13.36
C VAL A 271 1.03 -6.04 -12.37
N ASP A 272 1.13 -5.60 -11.12
CA ASP A 272 1.49 -6.46 -10.00
C ASP A 272 0.28 -7.30 -9.56
N ILE A 273 0.42 -8.63 -9.71
CA ILE A 273 -0.64 -9.59 -9.39
C ILE A 273 -0.97 -9.57 -7.88
N SER A 274 0.00 -9.27 -7.02
CA SER A 274 -0.19 -9.24 -5.56
C SER A 274 -1.12 -8.10 -5.15
N ILE A 275 -0.89 -6.91 -5.68
CA ILE A 275 -1.72 -5.71 -5.41
C ILE A 275 -3.13 -5.92 -5.94
N THR A 276 -3.27 -6.39 -7.19
CA THR A 276 -4.58 -6.59 -7.83
C THR A 276 -5.45 -7.63 -7.13
N TYR A 277 -4.85 -8.62 -6.46
CA TYR A 277 -5.60 -9.56 -5.63
C TYR A 277 -6.21 -8.87 -4.40
N GLY A 278 -5.47 -8.00 -3.73
CA GLY A 278 -5.96 -7.18 -2.62
C GLY A 278 -7.12 -6.27 -3.04
N GLU A 279 -7.01 -5.63 -4.21
CA GLU A 279 -8.07 -4.79 -4.78
C GLU A 279 -9.33 -5.58 -5.08
N LYS A 280 -9.20 -6.77 -5.67
CA LYS A 280 -10.32 -7.69 -5.89
C LYS A 280 -11.01 -8.03 -4.57
N LEU A 281 -10.26 -8.35 -3.51
CA LEU A 281 -10.83 -8.66 -2.19
C LEU A 281 -11.57 -7.45 -1.61
N ALA A 282 -11.05 -6.24 -1.76
CA ALA A 282 -11.69 -5.02 -1.29
C ALA A 282 -13.05 -4.80 -1.98
N VAL A 283 -13.08 -4.90 -3.32
CA VAL A 283 -14.32 -4.79 -4.10
C VAL A 283 -15.32 -5.88 -3.70
N TRP A 284 -14.87 -7.13 -3.54
CA TRP A 284 -15.73 -8.24 -3.15
C TRP A 284 -16.30 -8.07 -1.74
N SER A 285 -15.53 -7.52 -0.81
CA SER A 285 -16.01 -7.24 0.55
C SER A 285 -17.14 -6.23 0.55
N ILE A 286 -17.02 -5.18 -0.26
CA ILE A 286 -18.07 -4.17 -0.43
C ILE A 286 -19.29 -4.80 -1.13
N ALA A 287 -19.07 -5.54 -2.21
CA ALA A 287 -20.15 -6.20 -2.94
C ALA A 287 -20.93 -7.18 -2.06
N HIS A 288 -20.22 -7.95 -1.24
CA HIS A 288 -20.84 -8.85 -0.26
C HIS A 288 -21.66 -8.08 0.79
N ALA A 289 -21.09 -7.00 1.34
CA ALA A 289 -21.79 -6.17 2.31
C ALA A 289 -23.08 -5.58 1.71
N LEU A 290 -23.00 -5.07 0.48
CA LEU A 290 -24.17 -4.55 -0.22
C LEU A 290 -25.21 -5.63 -0.54
N LYS A 291 -24.77 -6.83 -0.96
CA LYS A 291 -25.67 -7.97 -1.18
C LYS A 291 -26.51 -8.29 0.06
N VAL A 292 -25.87 -8.31 1.21
CA VAL A 292 -26.53 -8.58 2.51
C VAL A 292 -27.45 -7.43 2.90
N LEU A 293 -26.97 -6.19 2.84
CA LEU A 293 -27.75 -4.98 3.22
C LEU A 293 -28.99 -4.78 2.36
N LEU A 294 -28.86 -5.02 1.07
CA LEU A 294 -29.93 -4.85 0.10
C LEU A 294 -30.80 -6.09 -0.05
N ASN A 295 -30.51 -7.14 0.74
CA ASN A 295 -31.22 -8.41 0.67
C ASN A 295 -31.34 -8.97 -0.77
N CYS A 296 -30.20 -8.93 -1.51
CA CYS A 296 -30.19 -9.33 -2.91
C CYS A 296 -30.33 -10.85 -3.07
N ASN A 297 -31.22 -11.25 -3.97
CA ASN A 297 -31.30 -12.60 -4.53
C ASN A 297 -30.58 -12.67 -5.90
N GLU A 298 -30.86 -13.68 -6.71
CA GLU A 298 -30.24 -13.84 -8.04
C GLU A 298 -30.73 -12.80 -9.09
N THR A 299 -31.88 -12.23 -8.87
CA THR A 299 -32.56 -11.36 -9.87
C THR A 299 -32.79 -9.95 -9.41
N ASP A 300 -32.92 -9.69 -8.12
CA ASP A 300 -33.28 -8.38 -7.57
C ASP A 300 -32.65 -8.11 -6.20
N CYS A 301 -32.65 -6.83 -5.81
CA CYS A 301 -32.19 -6.32 -4.53
C CYS A 301 -33.30 -5.47 -3.88
N PRO A 302 -34.28 -6.10 -3.20
CA PRO A 302 -35.45 -5.42 -2.68
C PRO A 302 -35.19 -4.59 -1.41
N GLY A 303 -34.02 -4.66 -0.81
CA GLY A 303 -33.68 -3.93 0.41
C GLY A 303 -33.63 -2.41 0.23
N GLU A 304 -33.65 -1.72 1.36
CA GLU A 304 -33.61 -0.26 1.41
C GLU A 304 -32.25 0.25 0.90
N ARG A 305 -32.30 1.16 -0.09
CA ARG A 305 -31.08 1.72 -0.71
C ARG A 305 -30.51 2.91 0.06
N ASP A 306 -31.33 3.59 0.84
CA ASP A 306 -30.90 4.68 1.71
C ASP A 306 -30.52 4.15 3.10
N PHE A 307 -29.24 3.81 3.25
CA PHE A 307 -28.67 3.35 4.51
C PHE A 307 -27.36 4.11 4.83
N PRO A 308 -27.04 4.27 6.13
CA PRO A 308 -25.82 4.94 6.53
C PRO A 308 -24.58 4.10 6.21
N PRO A 309 -23.44 4.74 5.83
CA PRO A 309 -22.21 4.04 5.43
C PRO A 309 -21.69 3.04 6.45
N TRP A 310 -21.85 3.30 7.76
CA TRP A 310 -21.40 2.40 8.82
C TRP A 310 -22.01 0.99 8.77
N LYS A 311 -23.20 0.83 8.18
CA LYS A 311 -23.79 -0.50 7.96
C LYS A 311 -22.93 -1.33 6.99
N THR A 312 -22.35 -0.70 5.96
CA THR A 312 -21.40 -1.37 5.06
C THR A 312 -20.17 -1.85 5.82
N TYR A 313 -19.63 -1.01 6.74
CA TYR A 313 -18.50 -1.38 7.59
C TYR A 313 -18.81 -2.61 8.46
N GLN A 314 -19.96 -2.64 9.12
CA GLN A 314 -20.33 -3.75 10.00
C GLN A 314 -20.26 -5.10 9.28
N ILE A 315 -20.78 -5.17 8.05
CA ILE A 315 -20.79 -6.44 7.30
C ILE A 315 -19.44 -6.71 6.65
N ALA A 316 -18.80 -5.70 6.06
CA ALA A 316 -17.48 -5.86 5.44
C ALA A 316 -16.42 -6.32 6.45
N SER A 317 -16.51 -5.87 7.72
CA SER A 317 -15.59 -6.28 8.78
C SER A 317 -15.73 -7.77 9.19
N LEU A 318 -16.86 -8.40 8.89
CA LEU A 318 -17.08 -9.83 9.13
C LEU A 318 -16.52 -10.73 8.04
N VAL A 319 -16.22 -10.15 6.87
CA VAL A 319 -15.59 -10.89 5.77
C VAL A 319 -14.13 -11.13 6.13
N LYS A 320 -13.74 -12.39 6.27
CA LYS A 320 -12.32 -12.75 6.43
C LYS A 320 -11.60 -12.46 5.11
N MET A 321 -10.92 -11.32 5.04
CA MET A 321 -10.25 -10.86 3.82
C MET A 321 -8.93 -11.57 3.55
N VAL A 322 -8.32 -12.16 4.58
CA VAL A 322 -7.07 -12.90 4.44
C VAL A 322 -7.29 -14.32 4.96
N PRO A 323 -7.08 -15.36 4.14
CA PRO A 323 -7.12 -16.73 4.61
C PRO A 323 -6.04 -16.95 5.68
N GLY A 324 -6.43 -17.31 6.90
CA GLY A 324 -5.49 -17.69 7.97
C GLY A 324 -5.16 -16.61 9.01
N LEU A 325 -5.83 -15.47 9.03
CA LEU A 325 -5.78 -14.49 10.14
C LEU A 325 -7.03 -14.59 11.01
#